data_f02ae5a052f2d6ec136e873a20d7c8d3
#
_entry.id   f02ae5a052f2d6ec136e873a20d7c8d3
#
_cell.length_a   1.000
_cell.length_b   1.000
_cell.length_c   1.000
_cell.angle_alpha   90.00
_cell.angle_beta   90.00
_cell.angle_gamma   90.00
#
_symmetry.space_group_name_H-M   'P 1'
#
loop_
_entity.id
_entity.type
_entity.pdbx_description
1 polymer ?
#
loop_
_entity_poly.entity_id
_entity_poly.type
_entity_poly.pdbx_seq_one_letter_code
_entity_poly.pdbx_strand_id
1 'polypeptide(L)'
;MSTVKVTDESFEKDVLQAAGPVLVDFWAEWCGPCKQIAPALEQISEELGASVTVAKLNIEESPTTPSRYGVRGIPTMMLFKDGQMASMKVGAMPKQKILEWLNEAGVAAAA
;
A
#
# COMPACT_ATOMS: atom_id res chain seq x y z
N MET A 1 4.81 4.35 13.27
CA MET A 1 3.91 3.18 13.12
C MET A 1 4.56 2.24 12.15
N SER A 2 4.26 0.96 12.23
CA SER A 2 4.79 -0.01 11.26
C SER A 2 3.69 -0.38 10.26
N THR A 3 4.08 -1.09 9.20
CA THR A 3 3.12 -1.58 8.23
C THR A 3 2.20 -2.61 8.88
N VAL A 4 0.99 -2.74 8.36
CA VAL A 4 0.00 -3.67 8.88
C VAL A 4 -0.36 -4.70 7.81
N LYS A 5 -0.67 -5.92 8.24
CA LYS A 5 -1.11 -6.97 7.32
C LYS A 5 -2.60 -6.85 7.10
N VAL A 6 -3.04 -6.92 5.82
CA VAL A 6 -4.46 -7.04 5.48
C VAL A 6 -4.66 -8.28 4.62
N THR A 7 -5.87 -8.80 4.63
CA THR A 7 -6.24 -10.02 3.91
C THR A 7 -7.54 -9.78 3.17
N ASP A 8 -7.96 -10.76 2.36
CA ASP A 8 -9.27 -10.69 1.70
C ASP A 8 -10.39 -10.45 2.73
N GLU A 9 -10.30 -11.12 3.89
CA GLU A 9 -11.32 -11.02 4.92
C GLU A 9 -11.31 -9.67 5.64
N SER A 10 -10.14 -9.05 5.81
CA SER A 10 -10.04 -7.79 6.56
C SER A 10 -10.06 -6.56 5.67
N PHE A 11 -10.01 -6.71 4.36
CA PHE A 11 -9.83 -5.59 3.43
C PHE A 11 -10.95 -4.56 3.54
N GLU A 12 -12.18 -5.02 3.60
CA GLU A 12 -13.33 -4.13 3.70
C GLU A 12 -13.21 -3.22 4.92
N LYS A 13 -12.97 -3.81 6.08
CA LYS A 13 -12.91 -3.07 7.34
C LYS A 13 -11.65 -2.22 7.45
N ASP A 14 -10.50 -2.80 7.13
CA ASP A 14 -9.21 -2.16 7.40
C ASP A 14 -8.79 -1.17 6.33
N VAL A 15 -9.29 -1.31 5.10
CA VAL A 15 -8.93 -0.43 4.00
C VAL A 15 -10.12 0.42 3.55
N LEU A 16 -11.23 -0.22 3.18
CA LEU A 16 -12.35 0.52 2.59
C LEU A 16 -13.10 1.35 3.60
N GLN A 17 -13.14 0.95 4.86
CA GLN A 17 -13.82 1.68 5.93
C GLN A 17 -12.87 2.51 6.77
N ALA A 18 -11.60 2.60 6.40
CA ALA A 18 -10.62 3.37 7.15
C ALA A 18 -10.93 4.86 7.11
N ALA A 19 -10.67 5.55 8.21
CA ALA A 19 -10.95 6.97 8.33
C ALA A 19 -9.99 7.85 7.55
N GLY A 20 -8.78 7.37 7.27
CA GLY A 20 -7.75 8.12 6.54
C GLY A 20 -7.24 7.36 5.33
N PRO A 21 -6.24 7.93 4.63
CA PRO A 21 -5.67 7.25 3.46
C PRO A 21 -4.99 5.96 3.85
N VAL A 22 -5.09 4.95 2.98
CA VAL A 22 -4.42 3.67 3.15
C VAL A 22 -3.64 3.35 1.88
N LEU A 23 -2.35 3.12 2.03
CA LEU A 23 -1.49 2.66 0.95
C LEU A 23 -1.42 1.14 1.04
N VAL A 24 -1.92 0.45 0.01
CA VAL A 24 -1.91 -1.02 -0.01
C VAL A 24 -0.81 -1.49 -0.95
N ASP A 25 0.10 -2.31 -0.43
CA ASP A 25 1.17 -2.96 -1.19
C ASP A 25 0.78 -4.41 -1.45
N PHE A 26 0.53 -4.74 -2.72
CA PHE A 26 0.26 -6.11 -3.15
C PHE A 26 1.59 -6.77 -3.46
N TRP A 27 1.90 -7.87 -2.76
CA TRP A 27 3.22 -8.48 -2.81
C TRP A 27 3.17 -10.00 -2.68
N ALA A 28 4.31 -10.68 -2.91
CA ALA A 28 4.44 -12.11 -2.67
C ALA A 28 5.86 -12.42 -2.20
N GLU A 29 6.01 -13.54 -1.50
CA GLU A 29 7.31 -13.95 -0.96
C GLU A 29 8.36 -14.20 -2.05
N TRP A 30 7.94 -14.70 -3.20
CA TRP A 30 8.86 -15.00 -4.30
C TRP A 30 9.25 -13.77 -5.12
N CYS A 31 8.69 -12.62 -4.82
CA CYS A 31 8.88 -11.42 -5.62
C CYS A 31 10.07 -10.61 -5.10
N GLY A 32 11.19 -10.65 -5.86
CA GLY A 32 12.39 -9.90 -5.49
C GLY A 32 12.16 -8.40 -5.39
N PRO A 33 11.56 -7.74 -6.41
CA PRO A 33 11.28 -6.31 -6.34
C PRO A 33 10.38 -5.92 -5.17
N CYS A 34 9.43 -6.78 -4.78
CA CYS A 34 8.59 -6.55 -3.61
C CYS A 34 9.44 -6.46 -2.34
N LYS A 35 10.41 -7.36 -2.23
CA LYS A 35 11.30 -7.38 -1.06
C LYS A 35 12.24 -6.17 -1.04
N GLN A 36 12.61 -5.67 -2.22
CA GLN A 36 13.46 -4.49 -2.30
C GLN A 36 12.77 -3.24 -1.72
N ILE A 37 11.48 -3.09 -1.94
CA ILE A 37 10.78 -1.90 -1.44
C ILE A 37 10.25 -2.05 -0.01
N ALA A 38 10.29 -3.25 0.54
CA ALA A 38 9.76 -3.50 1.89
C ALA A 38 10.38 -2.59 2.96
N PRO A 39 11.72 -2.42 3.02
CA PRO A 39 12.29 -1.51 4.00
C PRO A 39 11.84 -0.05 3.81
N ALA A 40 11.71 0.39 2.55
CA ALA A 40 11.25 1.75 2.27
C ALA A 40 9.81 1.95 2.76
N LEU A 41 8.95 0.97 2.55
CA LEU A 41 7.56 1.06 3.02
C LEU A 41 7.49 1.12 4.55
N GLU A 42 8.33 0.36 5.24
CA GLU A 42 8.41 0.41 6.68
C GLU A 42 8.82 1.80 7.16
N GLN A 43 9.84 2.38 6.54
CA GLN A 43 10.30 3.72 6.85
C GLN A 43 9.22 4.78 6.58
N ILE A 44 8.53 4.66 5.45
CA ILE A 44 7.44 5.58 5.10
C ILE A 44 6.33 5.50 6.14
N SER A 45 5.98 4.30 6.57
CA SER A 45 4.97 4.09 7.61
C SER A 45 5.34 4.83 8.90
N GLU A 46 6.61 4.77 9.28
CA GLU A 46 7.08 5.46 10.48
C GLU A 46 7.12 6.98 10.28
N GLU A 47 7.64 7.43 9.13
CA GLU A 47 7.81 8.87 8.86
C GLU A 47 6.50 9.60 8.70
N LEU A 48 5.53 9.00 8.01
CA LEU A 48 4.25 9.64 7.76
C LEU A 48 3.25 9.42 8.90
N GLY A 49 3.51 8.42 9.75
CA GLY A 49 2.72 8.20 10.96
C GLY A 49 1.22 8.13 10.69
N ALA A 50 0.46 9.00 11.34
CA ALA A 50 -1.00 9.00 11.23
C ALA A 50 -1.52 9.53 9.89
N SER A 51 -0.65 10.08 9.04
CA SER A 51 -1.07 10.65 7.75
C SER A 51 -1.49 9.59 6.75
N VAL A 52 -0.96 8.38 6.85
CA VAL A 52 -1.32 7.27 5.97
C VAL A 52 -1.05 5.95 6.69
N THR A 53 -1.96 5.00 6.53
CA THR A 53 -1.72 3.63 6.97
C THR A 53 -1.10 2.88 5.81
N VAL A 54 0.05 2.21 6.03
CA VAL A 54 0.67 1.39 5.01
C VAL A 54 0.30 -0.08 5.29
N ALA A 55 -0.48 -0.65 4.40
CA ALA A 55 -0.99 -2.02 4.53
C ALA A 55 -0.33 -2.92 3.50
N LYS A 56 -0.10 -4.17 3.85
CA LYS A 56 0.51 -5.16 2.96
C LYS A 56 -0.44 -6.33 2.77
N LEU A 57 -0.70 -6.70 1.52
CA LEU A 57 -1.56 -7.82 1.18
C LEU A 57 -0.77 -8.83 0.34
N ASN A 58 -0.61 -10.03 0.87
CA ASN A 58 0.08 -11.11 0.17
C ASN A 58 -0.89 -11.75 -0.82
N ILE A 59 -0.59 -11.66 -2.13
CA ILE A 59 -1.51 -12.13 -3.17
C ILE A 59 -1.68 -13.64 -3.22
N GLU A 60 -0.74 -14.39 -2.63
CA GLU A 60 -0.85 -15.85 -2.57
C GLU A 60 -1.82 -16.28 -1.48
N GLU A 61 -1.80 -15.58 -0.34
CA GLU A 61 -2.73 -15.85 0.76
C GLU A 61 -4.11 -15.27 0.49
N SER A 62 -4.17 -14.16 -0.23
CA SER A 62 -5.40 -13.40 -0.45
C SER A 62 -5.56 -13.06 -1.93
N PRO A 63 -5.99 -14.02 -2.75
CA PRO A 63 -6.07 -13.83 -4.20
C PRO A 63 -7.30 -13.06 -4.68
N THR A 64 -8.34 -12.97 -3.87
CA THR A 64 -9.61 -12.34 -4.29
C THR A 64 -9.47 -10.83 -4.49
N THR A 65 -8.86 -10.14 -3.53
CA THR A 65 -8.72 -8.69 -3.60
C THR A 65 -7.86 -8.24 -4.79
N PRO A 66 -6.67 -8.80 -5.04
CA PRO A 66 -5.91 -8.40 -6.21
C PRO A 66 -6.65 -8.67 -7.52
N SER A 67 -7.40 -9.76 -7.61
CA SER A 67 -8.20 -10.06 -8.79
C SER A 67 -9.29 -9.01 -8.98
N ARG A 68 -9.96 -8.61 -7.90
CA ARG A 68 -11.02 -7.62 -7.92
C ARG A 68 -10.53 -6.25 -8.43
N TYR A 69 -9.31 -5.88 -8.09
CA TYR A 69 -8.75 -4.59 -8.50
C TYR A 69 -7.85 -4.67 -9.73
N GLY A 70 -7.82 -5.81 -10.40
CA GLY A 70 -7.08 -5.97 -11.64
C GLY A 70 -5.57 -5.95 -11.51
N VAL A 71 -5.05 -6.41 -10.38
CA VAL A 71 -3.61 -6.49 -10.16
C VAL A 71 -3.02 -7.59 -11.05
N ARG A 72 -2.09 -7.21 -11.94
CA ARG A 72 -1.46 -8.15 -12.87
C ARG A 72 0.02 -8.34 -12.63
N GLY A 73 0.67 -7.33 -12.09
CA GLY A 73 2.09 -7.38 -11.77
C GLY A 73 2.33 -6.95 -10.34
N ILE A 74 3.41 -7.39 -9.75
CA ILE A 74 3.77 -7.01 -8.39
C ILE A 74 5.21 -6.56 -8.33
N PRO A 75 5.55 -5.63 -7.44
CA PRO A 75 4.63 -5.00 -6.51
C PRO A 75 3.66 -4.05 -7.22
N THR A 76 2.45 -3.97 -6.71
CA THR A 76 1.51 -2.93 -7.10
C THR A 76 1.13 -2.19 -5.82
N MET A 77 1.21 -0.87 -5.85
CA MET A 77 0.81 -0.03 -4.74
C MET A 77 -0.44 0.74 -5.11
N MET A 78 -1.47 0.66 -4.27
CA MET A 78 -2.72 1.39 -4.49
C MET A 78 -3.00 2.28 -3.29
N LEU A 79 -3.28 3.56 -3.56
CA LEU A 79 -3.69 4.49 -2.51
C LEU A 79 -5.20 4.55 -2.47
N PHE A 80 -5.77 4.21 -1.32
CA PHE A 80 -7.22 4.27 -1.08
C PHE A 80 -7.54 5.48 -0.22
N LYS A 81 -8.58 6.22 -0.61
CA LYS A 81 -9.11 7.34 0.15
C LYS A 81 -10.62 7.22 0.18
N ASP A 82 -11.18 7.28 1.38
CA ASP A 82 -12.63 7.23 1.57
C ASP A 82 -13.27 6.02 0.87
N GLY A 83 -12.61 4.88 0.96
CA GLY A 83 -13.11 3.63 0.40
C GLY A 83 -12.91 3.45 -1.09
N GLN A 84 -12.19 4.36 -1.76
CA GLN A 84 -11.99 4.30 -3.20
C GLN A 84 -10.52 4.35 -3.56
N MET A 85 -10.15 3.63 -4.62
CA MET A 85 -8.80 3.64 -5.13
C MET A 85 -8.54 4.97 -5.85
N ALA A 86 -7.70 5.80 -5.25
CA ALA A 86 -7.40 7.13 -5.75
C ALA A 86 -6.23 7.17 -6.74
N SER A 87 -5.24 6.31 -6.55
CA SER A 87 -4.04 6.30 -7.39
C SER A 87 -3.33 4.96 -7.29
N MET A 88 -2.55 4.60 -8.30
CA MET A 88 -1.89 3.31 -8.38
C MET A 88 -0.52 3.44 -9.04
N LYS A 89 0.44 2.66 -8.55
CA LYS A 89 1.76 2.52 -9.17
C LYS A 89 2.13 1.04 -9.25
N VAL A 90 2.66 0.63 -10.39
CA VAL A 90 3.11 -0.75 -10.62
C VAL A 90 4.64 -0.74 -10.71
N GLY A 91 5.26 -1.71 -10.05
CA GLY A 91 6.71 -1.88 -10.06
C GLY A 91 7.39 -1.25 -8.86
N ALA A 92 8.63 -1.70 -8.61
CA ALA A 92 9.43 -1.17 -7.52
C ALA A 92 9.93 0.23 -7.85
N MET A 93 9.95 1.11 -6.85
CA MET A 93 10.46 2.47 -6.98
C MET A 93 11.28 2.82 -5.75
N PRO A 94 12.26 3.73 -5.89
CA PRO A 94 12.99 4.22 -4.73
C PRO A 94 12.04 4.93 -3.75
N LYS A 95 12.40 4.91 -2.47
CA LYS A 95 11.61 5.55 -1.40
C LYS A 95 11.22 6.98 -1.76
N GLN A 96 12.17 7.76 -2.28
CA GLN A 96 11.90 9.16 -2.62
C GLN A 96 10.78 9.30 -3.65
N LYS A 97 10.73 8.40 -4.62
CA LYS A 97 9.67 8.43 -5.64
C LYS A 97 8.31 8.05 -5.06
N ILE A 98 8.29 7.12 -4.12
CA ILE A 98 7.05 6.77 -3.44
C ILE A 98 6.54 7.96 -2.64
N LEU A 99 7.42 8.64 -1.92
CA LEU A 99 7.06 9.83 -1.15
C LEU A 99 6.52 10.95 -2.05
N GLU A 100 7.17 11.18 -3.20
CA GLU A 100 6.71 12.18 -4.17
C GLU A 100 5.31 11.85 -4.68
N TRP A 101 5.09 10.58 -5.02
CA TRP A 101 3.79 10.13 -5.49
C TRP A 101 2.70 10.32 -4.43
N LEU A 102 2.98 9.93 -3.19
CA LEU A 102 2.01 10.11 -2.10
C LEU A 102 1.70 11.59 -1.88
N ASN A 103 2.71 12.45 -1.94
CA ASN A 103 2.51 13.89 -1.80
C ASN A 103 1.64 14.45 -2.92
N GLU A 104 1.90 14.04 -4.17
CA GLU A 104 1.10 14.46 -5.32
C GLU A 104 -0.35 13.98 -5.20
N ALA A 105 -0.55 12.83 -4.58
CA ALA A 105 -1.88 12.26 -4.38
C ALA A 105 -2.58 12.84 -3.14
N GLY A 106 -1.98 13.82 -2.48
CA GLY A 106 -2.61 14.53 -1.38
C GLY A 106 -2.33 13.96 0.01
N VAL A 107 -1.36 13.05 0.15
CA VAL A 107 -0.95 12.55 1.47
C VAL A 107 0.16 13.46 1.99
N ALA A 108 -0.19 14.30 2.96
CA ALA A 108 0.77 15.25 3.52
C ALA A 108 1.73 14.53 4.47
N ALA A 109 2.99 14.98 4.46
CA ALA A 109 3.95 14.50 5.45
C ALA A 109 3.49 14.93 6.84
N ALA A 110 3.78 14.11 7.85
CA ALA A 110 3.52 14.48 9.22
C ALA A 110 4.39 15.69 9.58
N ALA A 111 3.76 16.68 10.15
CA ALA A 111 4.45 17.91 10.55
C ALA A 111 5.27 17.66 11.82
#